data_4c383063c27ddbfb8b03d81957f361ba
#
_entry.id   4c383063c27ddbfb8b03d81957f361ba
#
_cell.length_a   1.000
_cell.length_b   1.000
_cell.length_c   1.000
_cell.angle_alpha   90.00
_cell.angle_beta   90.00
_cell.angle_gamma   90.00
#
_symmetry.space_group_name_H-M   'P 1'
#
loop_
_entity.id
_entity.type
_entity.pdbx_description
1 polymer ?
#
loop_
_entity_poly.entity_id
_entity_poly.type
_entity_poly.pdbx_seq_one_letter_code
_entity_poly.pdbx_strand_id
1 'polypeptide(L)'
;MTDFQTRYIAARRAVIARDFQRLNEMQRQAAMTTEGPLLLLAGAGSGKTTVLIQRVYNLLTYGRGSDTDEVPPGATEEDLEFLEHLPAQPEPEDLRRARRLCAVDVPRPWEIIAITFTNKAAGELKERLAA
;
A
#
# COMPACT_ATOMS: atom_id res chain seq x y z
N MET A 1 23.67 1.44 3.36
CA MET A 1 22.51 0.75 3.93
C MET A 1 22.95 -0.54 4.59
N THR A 2 22.52 -0.80 5.79
CA THR A 2 22.89 -2.00 6.54
C THR A 2 22.13 -3.23 6.03
N ASP A 3 22.62 -4.42 6.36
CA ASP A 3 21.92 -5.67 6.06
C ASP A 3 20.52 -5.70 6.67
N PHE A 4 20.38 -5.25 7.90
CA PHE A 4 19.08 -5.13 8.57
C PHE A 4 18.13 -4.24 7.78
N GLN A 5 18.57 -3.07 7.37
CA GLN A 5 17.74 -2.14 6.60
C GLN A 5 17.29 -2.74 5.27
N THR A 6 18.21 -3.37 4.55
CA THR A 6 17.91 -4.03 3.28
C THR A 6 16.86 -5.13 3.45
N ARG A 7 17.03 -5.97 4.47
CA ARG A 7 16.08 -7.05 4.77
C ARG A 7 14.72 -6.51 5.22
N TYR A 8 14.71 -5.46 6.03
CA TYR A 8 13.47 -4.87 6.52
C TYR A 8 12.64 -4.28 5.36
N ILE A 9 13.29 -3.55 4.48
CA ILE A 9 12.64 -2.98 3.29
C ILE A 9 12.05 -4.09 2.41
N ALA A 10 12.80 -5.15 2.16
CA ALA A 10 12.33 -6.26 1.34
C ALA A 10 11.15 -6.99 1.99
N ALA A 11 11.22 -7.25 3.30
CA ALA A 11 10.14 -7.90 4.04
C ALA A 11 8.88 -7.05 4.04
N ARG A 12 9.02 -5.75 4.27
CA ARG A 12 7.91 -4.80 4.27
C ARG A 12 7.22 -4.75 2.90
N ARG A 13 7.99 -4.63 1.83
CA ARG A 13 7.43 -4.60 0.47
C ARG A 13 6.69 -5.89 0.14
N ALA A 14 7.23 -7.03 0.55
CA ALA A 14 6.58 -8.32 0.31
C ALA A 14 5.25 -8.43 1.07
N VAL A 15 5.19 -7.95 2.30
CA VAL A 15 3.97 -7.96 3.10
C VAL A 15 2.91 -7.04 2.48
N ILE A 16 3.29 -5.82 2.11
CA ILE A 16 2.36 -4.87 1.48
C ILE A 16 1.85 -5.42 0.14
N ALA A 17 2.72 -6.02 -0.66
CA ALA A 17 2.34 -6.57 -1.96
C ALA A 17 1.26 -7.65 -1.87
N ARG A 18 1.12 -8.32 -0.73
CA ARG A 18 0.05 -9.31 -0.52
C ARG A 18 -1.34 -8.70 -0.70
N ASP A 19 -1.52 -7.45 -0.31
CA ASP A 19 -2.82 -6.77 -0.42
C ASP A 19 -3.18 -6.45 -1.88
N PHE A 20 -2.21 -6.55 -2.80
CA PHE A 20 -2.39 -6.18 -4.20
C PHE A 20 -2.17 -7.34 -5.17
N GLN A 21 -2.22 -8.57 -4.68
CA GLN A 21 -1.99 -9.77 -5.50
C GLN A 21 -2.99 -9.95 -6.65
N ARG A 22 -4.20 -9.43 -6.50
CA ARG A 22 -5.25 -9.52 -7.52
C ARG A 22 -5.02 -8.62 -8.72
N LEU A 23 -4.17 -7.61 -8.57
CA LEU A 23 -3.84 -6.67 -9.63
C LEU A 23 -2.80 -7.28 -10.56
N ASN A 24 -2.84 -6.90 -11.85
CA ASN A 24 -1.74 -7.24 -12.73
C ASN A 24 -0.48 -6.43 -12.34
N GLU A 25 0.65 -6.73 -12.96
CA GLU A 25 1.92 -6.12 -12.58
C GLU A 25 1.91 -4.60 -12.71
N MET A 26 1.37 -4.07 -13.82
CA MET A 26 1.30 -2.62 -14.02
C MET A 26 0.36 -1.93 -13.04
N GLN A 27 -0.78 -2.54 -12.76
CA GLN A 27 -1.73 -2.02 -11.78
C GLN A 27 -1.13 -2.03 -10.38
N ARG A 28 -0.42 -3.10 -10.03
CA ARG A 28 0.24 -3.22 -8.72
C ARG A 28 1.32 -2.16 -8.56
N GLN A 29 2.14 -1.95 -9.58
CA GLN A 29 3.17 -0.93 -9.57
C GLN A 29 2.56 0.46 -9.37
N ALA A 30 1.46 0.77 -10.06
CA ALA A 30 0.77 2.03 -9.90
C ALA A 30 0.19 2.21 -8.50
N ALA A 31 -0.43 1.17 -7.94
CA ALA A 31 -1.03 1.23 -6.60
C ALA A 31 0.03 1.40 -5.51
N MET A 32 1.20 0.80 -5.68
CA MET A 32 2.27 0.80 -4.69
C MET A 32 3.26 1.96 -4.83
N THR A 33 3.13 2.78 -5.88
CA THR A 33 3.98 3.97 -6.06
C THR A 33 3.34 5.15 -5.34
N THR A 34 4.04 5.71 -4.35
CA THR A 34 3.49 6.78 -3.50
C THR A 34 4.18 8.12 -3.68
N GLU A 35 5.41 8.14 -4.19
CA GLU A 35 6.20 9.35 -4.33
C GLU A 35 6.10 9.94 -5.75
N GLY A 36 5.99 11.25 -5.82
CA GLY A 36 5.97 11.98 -7.07
C GLY A 36 4.71 11.81 -7.90
N PRO A 37 4.62 12.50 -9.04
CA PRO A 37 3.47 12.34 -9.94
C PRO A 37 3.54 11.01 -10.68
N LEU A 38 2.38 10.37 -10.83
CA LEU A 38 2.25 9.12 -11.57
C LEU A 38 1.20 9.30 -12.66
N LEU A 39 1.57 9.01 -13.91
CA LEU A 39 0.65 9.03 -15.04
C LEU A 39 0.30 7.61 -15.46
N LEU A 40 -0.99 7.29 -15.44
CA LEU A 40 -1.53 6.03 -15.93
C LEU A 40 -2.20 6.26 -17.28
N LEU A 41 -1.63 5.65 -18.33
CA LEU A 41 -2.23 5.65 -19.65
C LEU A 41 -3.02 4.35 -19.82
N ALA A 42 -4.35 4.48 -19.83
CA ALA A 42 -5.23 3.34 -19.94
C ALA A 42 -6.48 3.72 -20.73
N GLY A 43 -6.96 2.80 -21.54
CA GLY A 43 -8.21 2.98 -22.28
C GLY A 43 -9.44 2.87 -21.37
N ALA A 44 -10.60 3.28 -21.88
CA ALA A 44 -11.86 3.12 -21.17
C ALA A 44 -12.09 1.63 -20.86
N GLY A 45 -12.52 1.33 -19.65
CA GLY A 45 -12.78 -0.05 -19.22
C GLY A 45 -11.55 -0.84 -18.80
N SER A 46 -10.38 -0.20 -18.69
CA SER A 46 -9.13 -0.86 -18.35
C SER A 46 -8.87 -1.01 -16.84
N GLY A 47 -9.84 -0.68 -16.00
CA GLY A 47 -9.69 -0.80 -14.55
C GLY A 47 -9.02 0.40 -13.88
N LYS A 48 -9.06 1.59 -14.48
CA LYS A 48 -8.48 2.80 -13.88
C LYS A 48 -9.05 3.12 -12.50
N THR A 49 -10.36 2.97 -12.33
CA THR A 49 -11.01 3.25 -11.04
C THR A 49 -10.52 2.27 -9.98
N THR A 50 -10.35 1.00 -10.35
CA THR A 50 -9.80 0.00 -9.45
C THR A 50 -8.40 0.36 -8.99
N VAL A 51 -7.53 0.79 -9.91
CA VAL A 51 -6.15 1.21 -9.57
C VAL A 51 -6.17 2.41 -8.65
N LEU A 52 -7.01 3.41 -8.93
CA LEU A 52 -7.13 4.60 -8.10
C LEU A 52 -7.55 4.24 -6.68
N ILE A 53 -8.57 3.38 -6.54
CA ILE A 53 -9.06 2.93 -5.24
C ILE A 53 -7.95 2.19 -4.48
N GLN A 54 -7.25 1.28 -5.14
CA GLN A 54 -6.18 0.52 -4.51
C GLN A 54 -5.00 1.41 -4.11
N ARG A 55 -4.68 2.42 -4.91
CA ARG A 55 -3.65 3.39 -4.56
C ARG A 55 -4.02 4.20 -3.32
N VAL A 56 -5.27 4.67 -3.23
CA VAL A 56 -5.77 5.38 -2.06
C VAL A 56 -5.77 4.45 -0.84
N TYR A 57 -6.19 3.20 -1.00
CA TYR A 57 -6.12 2.20 0.06
C TYR A 57 -4.69 2.02 0.56
N ASN A 58 -3.72 1.90 -0.33
CA ASN A 58 -2.31 1.78 0.03
C ASN A 58 -1.83 2.99 0.85
N LEU A 59 -2.15 4.19 0.39
CA LEU A 59 -1.76 5.42 1.09
C LEU A 59 -2.38 5.51 2.49
N LEU A 60 -3.65 5.16 2.63
CA LEU A 60 -4.35 5.23 3.92
C LEU A 60 -3.90 4.13 4.89
N THR A 61 -3.43 3.00 4.38
CA THR A 61 -3.02 1.86 5.21
C THR A 61 -1.54 1.88 5.54
N TYR A 62 -0.69 2.14 4.54
CA TYR A 62 0.76 2.00 4.67
C TYR A 62 1.52 3.29 4.44
N GLY A 63 0.87 4.37 3.98
CA GLY A 63 1.55 5.61 3.65
C GLY A 63 2.59 5.39 2.56
N ARG A 64 3.87 5.71 2.85
CA ARG A 64 4.98 5.52 1.91
C ARG A 64 5.68 4.17 2.06
N GLY A 65 5.12 3.27 2.87
CA GLY A 65 5.78 2.00 3.22
C GLY A 65 6.16 1.12 2.04
N SER A 66 5.38 1.17 0.95
CA SER A 66 5.59 0.28 -0.20
C SER A 66 6.80 0.63 -1.06
N ASP A 67 7.24 1.88 -1.08
CA ASP A 67 8.31 2.34 -1.98
C ASP A 67 9.36 3.25 -1.33
N THR A 68 9.27 3.52 -0.03
CA THR A 68 10.32 4.27 0.67
C THR A 68 11.46 3.36 1.12
N ASP A 69 12.65 3.94 1.25
CA ASP A 69 13.82 3.26 1.83
C ASP A 69 13.96 3.57 3.33
N GLU A 70 13.06 4.36 3.91
CA GLU A 70 13.10 4.67 5.33
C GLU A 70 12.72 3.45 6.18
N VAL A 71 13.52 3.20 7.21
CA VAL A 71 13.26 2.16 8.20
C VAL A 71 12.95 2.85 9.52
N PRO A 72 11.85 2.48 10.22
CA PRO A 72 11.55 3.10 11.51
C PRO A 72 12.72 2.98 12.49
N PRO A 73 13.11 4.08 13.17
CA PRO A 73 14.27 4.03 14.08
C PRO A 73 14.13 3.02 15.22
N GLY A 74 12.90 2.71 15.63
CA GLY A 74 12.64 1.74 16.68
C GLY A 74 12.46 0.31 16.21
N ALA A 75 12.66 0.03 14.92
CA ALA A 75 12.49 -1.31 14.38
C ALA A 75 13.57 -2.26 14.94
N THR A 76 13.13 -3.44 15.39
CA THR A 76 14.00 -4.43 16.02
C THR A 76 14.20 -5.64 15.11
N GLU A 77 15.21 -6.45 15.44
CA GLU A 77 15.43 -7.74 14.75
C GLU A 77 14.21 -8.66 14.93
N GLU A 78 13.55 -8.61 16.08
CA GLU A 78 12.32 -9.37 16.32
C GLU A 78 11.20 -8.94 15.39
N ASP A 79 11.05 -7.63 15.16
CA ASP A 79 10.06 -7.10 14.21
C ASP A 79 10.35 -7.58 12.79
N LEU A 80 11.62 -7.58 12.38
CA LEU A 80 12.03 -8.06 11.07
C LEU A 80 11.69 -9.54 10.88
N GLU A 81 12.03 -10.37 11.87
CA GLU A 81 11.70 -11.78 11.82
C GLU A 81 10.20 -12.02 11.75
N PHE A 82 9.44 -11.24 12.52
CA PHE A 82 7.98 -11.32 12.47
C PHE A 82 7.46 -11.06 11.05
N LEU A 83 7.94 -10.02 10.37
CA LEU A 83 7.51 -9.71 9.01
C LEU A 83 7.96 -10.77 8.01
N GLU A 84 9.18 -11.27 8.15
CA GLU A 84 9.72 -12.29 7.25
C GLU A 84 8.99 -13.63 7.34
N HIS A 85 8.42 -13.94 8.51
CA HIS A 85 7.75 -15.21 8.76
C HIS A 85 6.23 -15.08 8.90
N LEU A 86 5.66 -13.95 8.49
CA LEU A 86 4.22 -13.74 8.55
C LEU A 86 3.49 -14.79 7.70
N PRO A 87 2.57 -15.59 8.28
CA PRO A 87 1.85 -16.60 7.52
C PRO A 87 0.94 -15.99 6.46
N ALA A 88 0.51 -16.81 5.50
CA ALA A 88 -0.36 -16.35 4.41
C ALA A 88 -1.71 -15.84 4.92
N GLN A 89 -2.21 -16.43 6.01
CA GLN A 89 -3.46 -16.03 6.65
C GLN A 89 -3.20 -15.76 8.13
N PRO A 90 -2.64 -14.58 8.46
CA PRO A 90 -2.31 -14.27 9.84
C PRO A 90 -3.56 -14.03 10.67
N GLU A 91 -3.44 -14.25 11.98
CA GLU A 91 -4.49 -13.89 12.92
C GLU A 91 -4.72 -12.37 12.88
N PRO A 92 -5.94 -11.90 13.20
CA PRO A 92 -6.25 -10.46 13.13
C PRO A 92 -5.28 -9.57 13.92
N GLU A 93 -4.82 -10.04 15.07
CA GLU A 93 -3.86 -9.31 15.90
C GLU A 93 -2.50 -9.19 15.22
N ASP A 94 -2.03 -10.26 14.59
CA ASP A 94 -0.77 -10.26 13.85
C ASP A 94 -0.87 -9.41 12.60
N LEU A 95 -2.01 -9.40 11.94
CA LEU A 95 -2.23 -8.56 10.79
C LEU A 95 -2.16 -7.07 11.17
N ARG A 96 -2.75 -6.69 12.30
CA ARG A 96 -2.66 -5.32 12.81
C ARG A 96 -1.22 -4.92 13.12
N ARG A 97 -0.47 -5.83 13.74
CA ARG A 97 0.96 -5.60 14.03
C ARG A 97 1.76 -5.41 12.74
N ALA A 98 1.53 -6.28 11.76
CA ALA A 98 2.21 -6.20 10.47
C ALA A 98 1.92 -4.85 9.78
N ARG A 99 0.68 -4.40 9.79
CA ARG A 99 0.30 -3.11 9.19
C ARG A 99 0.98 -1.94 9.88
N ARG A 100 1.09 -1.96 11.21
CA ARG A 100 1.81 -0.91 11.95
C ARG A 100 3.29 -0.89 11.59
N LEU A 101 3.91 -2.06 11.49
CA LEU A 101 5.33 -2.16 11.16
C LEU A 101 5.64 -1.74 9.72
N CYS A 102 4.67 -1.87 8.83
CA CYS A 102 4.84 -1.52 7.42
C CYS A 102 4.45 -0.07 7.10
N ALA A 103 3.76 0.61 7.99
CA ALA A 103 3.28 1.97 7.75
C ALA A 103 4.39 3.00 7.92
N VAL A 104 4.47 3.95 6.97
CA VAL A 104 5.40 5.09 7.03
C VAL A 104 4.64 6.33 6.59
N ASP A 105 4.59 7.35 7.46
CA ASP A 105 3.95 8.63 7.16
C ASP A 105 2.54 8.50 6.55
N VAL A 106 1.67 7.76 7.22
CA VAL A 106 0.29 7.57 6.74
C VAL A 106 -0.44 8.91 6.74
N PRO A 107 -0.97 9.35 5.58
CA PRO A 107 -1.71 10.60 5.52
C PRO A 107 -3.10 10.45 6.16
N ARG A 108 -3.67 11.57 6.56
CA ARG A 108 -5.06 11.60 6.98
C ARG A 108 -5.95 11.58 5.74
N PRO A 109 -7.19 11.05 5.84
CA PRO A 109 -8.06 10.95 4.67
C PRO A 109 -8.27 12.27 3.92
N TRP A 110 -8.35 13.39 4.64
CA TRP A 110 -8.57 14.71 4.03
C TRP A 110 -7.33 15.29 3.34
N GLU A 111 -6.18 14.64 3.47
CA GLU A 111 -4.96 15.06 2.77
C GLU A 111 -4.86 14.42 1.37
N ILE A 112 -5.81 13.57 1.01
CA ILE A 112 -5.84 12.89 -0.29
C ILE A 112 -6.93 13.50 -1.15
N ILE A 113 -6.57 13.89 -2.38
CA ILE A 113 -7.50 14.38 -3.39
C ILE A 113 -7.60 13.35 -4.50
N ALA A 114 -8.80 12.83 -4.75
CA ALA A 114 -9.09 11.93 -5.86
C ALA A 114 -10.14 12.55 -6.77
N ILE A 115 -9.83 12.66 -8.06
CA ILE A 115 -10.70 13.30 -9.05
C ILE A 115 -11.15 12.25 -10.05
N THR A 116 -12.47 12.17 -10.29
CA THR A 116 -13.05 11.30 -11.31
C THR A 116 -13.87 12.15 -12.29
N PHE A 117 -14.03 11.64 -13.51
CA PHE A 117 -14.73 12.37 -14.57
C PHE A 117 -16.23 12.05 -14.64
N THR A 118 -16.73 11.07 -13.89
CA THR A 118 -18.15 10.70 -13.90
C THR A 118 -18.70 10.59 -12.48
N ASN A 119 -19.99 10.89 -12.32
CA ASN A 119 -20.66 10.71 -11.02
C ASN A 119 -20.70 9.25 -10.59
N LYS A 120 -20.81 8.34 -11.54
CA LYS A 120 -20.79 6.89 -11.25
C LYS A 120 -19.44 6.47 -10.66
N ALA A 121 -18.35 6.91 -11.27
CA ALA A 121 -17.00 6.60 -10.77
C ALA A 121 -16.76 7.23 -9.40
N ALA A 122 -17.23 8.45 -9.17
CA ALA A 122 -17.11 9.11 -7.87
C ALA A 122 -17.90 8.37 -6.79
N GLY A 123 -19.11 7.91 -7.10
CA GLY A 123 -19.93 7.13 -6.17
C GLY A 123 -19.29 5.78 -5.84
N GLU A 124 -18.78 5.10 -6.84
CA GLU A 124 -18.07 3.82 -6.67
C GLU A 124 -16.83 3.99 -5.79
N LEU A 125 -16.06 5.05 -6.01
CA LEU A 125 -14.89 5.34 -5.20
C LEU A 125 -15.26 5.53 -3.73
N LYS A 126 -16.32 6.31 -3.47
CA LYS A 126 -16.80 6.53 -2.10
C LYS A 126 -17.24 5.23 -1.42
N GLU A 127 -18.01 4.40 -2.11
CA GLU A 127 -18.50 3.14 -1.57
C GLU A 127 -17.35 2.20 -1.20
N ARG A 128 -16.38 2.06 -2.10
CA ARG A 128 -15.28 1.12 -1.92
C ARG A 128 -14.29 1.57 -0.84
N LEU A 129 -14.09 2.86 -0.67
CA LEU A 129 -13.23 3.38 0.39
C LEU A 129 -13.90 3.40 1.76
N ALA A 130 -15.23 3.44 1.80
CA ALA A 130 -15.98 3.39 3.05
C ALA A 130 -16.14 1.96 3.59
N ALA A 131 -15.93 0.98 2.75
CA ALA A 131 -16.11 -0.43 3.11
C ALA A 131 -15.02 -0.97 4.06
#